data_84beb872c430863779b2cc15c52c9492
#
_entry.id   84beb872c430863779b2cc15c52c9492
#
_cell.length_a   1.000
_cell.length_b   1.000
_cell.length_c   1.000
_cell.angle_alpha   90.00
_cell.angle_beta   90.00
_cell.angle_gamma   90.00
#
_symmetry.space_group_name_H-M   'P 1'
#
loop_
_entity.id
_entity.type
_entity.pdbx_description
1 polymer ?
#
loop_
_entity_poly.entity_id
_entity_poly.type
_entity_poly.pdbx_seq_one_letter_code
_entity_poly.pdbx_strand_id
1 'polypeptide(L)'
;MKRVGYIYEKIWNIENCKAAILDAAKGKKRRRNVKRVLEKIDDYAEELSAMLRDHTYRPSPYTVRWINDGIKQKRRRLAKPRFWPDQCVHHALDRVMAPIMLKGLYYYSTGSVKGRGEARSKKGIERFLRKHPEQSKYVFKMDIHHYYDSIPHKELKEALERKIKDPEVLWLYGEIIDSYPRLAVDPESGPADPERGIPIGIDPSRWLCNFLLQRLDHEIKHFLGKKSFLTRYVDDIVATGPNKRKLHKVHGLVEKHLGKMALTIKKNWQVFKLSSRPIDFLGFKFYKDKTTIRKTILKRLKRKIRKVSKMCRISLRNATGLLSQLGYVKRSDSQYFREKYIKNVISKKRLRKVVSNERKIQREAERNMA
;
A
#
# COMPACT_ATOMS: atom_id res chain seq x y z
N MET A 1 20.31 15.72 -4.10
CA MET A 1 19.01 16.09 -4.73
C MET A 1 18.59 17.43 -4.15
N LYS A 2 18.12 18.40 -4.96
CA LYS A 2 17.72 19.74 -4.47
C LYS A 2 16.52 19.59 -3.52
N ARG A 3 16.59 20.20 -2.33
CA ARG A 3 15.48 20.22 -1.34
C ARG A 3 14.33 21.06 -1.87
N VAL A 4 13.11 20.70 -1.51
CA VAL A 4 11.88 21.40 -1.91
C VAL A 4 11.40 22.28 -0.76
N GLY A 5 11.06 23.51 -1.04
CA GLY A 5 10.53 24.48 -0.07
C GLY A 5 9.45 25.36 -0.68
N TYR A 6 8.89 26.26 0.12
CA TYR A 6 7.84 27.21 -0.26
C TYR A 6 6.58 26.50 -0.79
N ILE A 7 6.16 25.44 -0.11
CA ILE A 7 5.04 24.58 -0.52
C ILE A 7 3.94 24.49 0.52
N TYR A 8 4.16 24.96 1.75
CA TYR A 8 3.19 24.85 2.83
C TYR A 8 1.90 25.63 2.53
N GLU A 9 2.00 26.81 1.96
CA GLU A 9 0.85 27.62 1.55
C GLU A 9 -0.11 26.84 0.62
N LYS A 10 0.43 25.99 -0.26
CA LYS A 10 -0.38 25.12 -1.13
C LYS A 10 -1.16 24.07 -0.35
N ILE A 11 -0.74 23.72 0.87
CA ILE A 11 -1.40 22.73 1.70
C ILE A 11 -2.61 23.34 2.38
N TRP A 12 -2.47 24.51 2.98
CA TRP A 12 -3.56 25.21 3.66
C TRP A 12 -4.42 26.10 2.75
N ASN A 13 -4.07 26.26 1.48
CA ASN A 13 -4.91 26.97 0.52
C ASN A 13 -6.34 26.43 0.55
N ILE A 14 -7.34 27.34 0.61
CA ILE A 14 -8.76 27.00 0.78
C ILE A 14 -9.25 26.02 -0.29
N GLU A 15 -8.89 26.26 -1.55
CA GLU A 15 -9.27 25.37 -2.66
C GLU A 15 -8.68 23.96 -2.51
N ASN A 16 -7.44 23.87 -2.01
CA ASN A 16 -6.85 22.57 -1.69
C ASN A 16 -7.56 21.89 -0.52
N CYS A 17 -7.92 22.64 0.52
CA CYS A 17 -8.67 22.16 1.68
C CYS A 17 -10.06 21.64 1.26
N LYS A 18 -10.79 22.40 0.44
CA LYS A 18 -12.08 21.97 -0.12
C LYS A 18 -11.95 20.69 -0.94
N ALA A 19 -10.97 20.65 -1.83
CA ALA A 19 -10.70 19.45 -2.63
C ALA A 19 -10.25 18.25 -1.77
N ALA A 20 -9.53 18.47 -0.68
CA ALA A 20 -9.12 17.44 0.28
C ALA A 20 -10.32 16.83 1.03
N ILE A 21 -11.28 17.66 1.47
CA ILE A 21 -12.54 17.21 2.07
C ILE A 21 -13.31 16.32 1.09
N LEU A 22 -13.45 16.75 -0.16
CA LEU A 22 -14.11 15.95 -1.21
C LEU A 22 -13.41 14.62 -1.47
N ASP A 23 -12.06 14.62 -1.50
CA ASP A 23 -11.27 13.39 -1.66
C ASP A 23 -11.44 12.46 -0.45
N ALA A 24 -11.39 12.99 0.76
CA ALA A 24 -11.62 12.22 2.00
C ALA A 24 -13.04 11.61 2.06
N ALA A 25 -14.03 12.29 1.51
CA ALA A 25 -15.43 11.84 1.49
C ALA A 25 -15.73 10.73 0.47
N LYS A 26 -14.83 10.46 -0.50
CA LYS A 26 -15.05 9.44 -1.55
C LYS A 26 -15.38 8.08 -0.95
N GLY A 27 -16.53 7.52 -1.35
CA GLY A 27 -17.05 6.24 -0.85
C GLY A 27 -17.59 6.27 0.59
N LYS A 28 -17.71 7.45 1.21
CA LYS A 28 -18.16 7.63 2.60
C LYS A 28 -19.30 8.64 2.75
N LYS A 29 -19.80 9.25 1.67
CA LYS A 29 -20.80 10.35 1.67
C LYS A 29 -22.08 10.05 2.49
N ARG A 30 -22.48 8.75 2.62
CA ARG A 30 -23.65 8.33 3.41
C ARG A 30 -23.45 8.33 4.93
N ARG A 31 -22.22 8.52 5.43
CA ARG A 31 -21.96 8.55 6.87
C ARG A 31 -22.42 9.89 7.42
N ARG A 32 -23.18 9.89 8.51
CA ARG A 32 -23.73 11.10 9.16
C ARG A 32 -22.69 12.19 9.38
N ASN A 33 -21.51 11.83 9.91
CA ASN A 33 -20.42 12.78 10.15
C ASN A 33 -19.80 13.32 8.85
N VAL A 34 -19.79 12.56 7.76
CA VAL A 34 -19.29 13.02 6.45
C VAL A 34 -20.33 13.93 5.79
N LYS A 35 -21.61 13.57 5.86
CA LYS A 35 -22.70 14.37 5.31
C LYS A 35 -22.74 15.78 5.91
N ARG A 36 -22.67 15.88 7.23
CA ARG A 36 -22.60 17.17 7.96
C ARG A 36 -21.48 18.09 7.46
N VAL A 37 -20.26 17.54 7.21
CA VAL A 37 -19.13 18.32 6.71
C VAL A 37 -19.35 18.74 5.25
N LEU A 38 -19.99 17.88 4.44
CA LEU A 38 -20.26 18.21 3.03
C LEU A 38 -21.38 19.24 2.86
N GLU A 39 -22.33 19.29 3.78
CA GLU A 39 -23.42 20.29 3.78
C GLU A 39 -22.92 21.71 4.05
N LYS A 40 -21.79 21.85 4.74
CA LYS A 40 -21.13 23.12 5.08
C LYS A 40 -19.67 23.10 4.64
N ILE A 41 -19.44 22.68 3.40
CA ILE A 41 -18.07 22.39 2.93
C ILE A 41 -17.18 23.63 2.90
N ASP A 42 -17.74 24.81 2.64
CA ASP A 42 -16.99 26.04 2.58
C ASP A 42 -16.53 26.47 3.99
N ASP A 43 -17.43 26.46 4.98
CA ASP A 43 -17.10 26.75 6.40
C ASP A 43 -15.99 25.80 6.89
N TYR A 44 -16.14 24.51 6.62
CA TYR A 44 -15.13 23.51 6.99
C TYR A 44 -13.81 23.64 6.21
N ALA A 45 -13.83 24.14 4.98
CA ALA A 45 -12.60 24.40 4.22
C ALA A 45 -11.83 25.58 4.80
N GLU A 46 -12.54 26.65 5.21
CA GLU A 46 -11.96 27.81 5.89
C GLU A 46 -11.39 27.42 7.25
N GLU A 47 -12.13 26.67 8.06
CA GLU A 47 -11.67 26.16 9.35
C GLU A 47 -10.42 25.28 9.22
N LEU A 48 -10.39 24.37 8.21
CA LEU A 48 -9.23 23.54 7.93
C LEU A 48 -8.03 24.37 7.50
N SER A 49 -8.25 25.37 6.65
CA SER A 49 -7.21 26.29 6.19
C SER A 49 -6.62 27.08 7.37
N ALA A 50 -7.45 27.67 8.22
CA ALA A 50 -7.03 28.38 9.42
C ALA A 50 -6.25 27.47 10.38
N MET A 51 -6.78 26.27 10.66
CA MET A 51 -6.14 25.28 11.53
C MET A 51 -4.73 24.91 11.05
N LEU A 52 -4.52 24.78 9.75
CA LEU A 52 -3.20 24.48 9.18
C LEU A 52 -2.31 25.73 9.18
N ARG A 53 -2.80 26.86 8.72
CA ARG A 53 -2.06 28.12 8.66
C ARG A 53 -1.54 28.54 10.03
N ASP A 54 -2.40 28.45 11.04
CA ASP A 54 -2.11 28.89 12.40
C ASP A 54 -1.46 27.80 13.28
N HIS A 55 -1.08 26.66 12.70
CA HIS A 55 -0.42 25.52 13.35
C HIS A 55 -1.17 24.95 14.56
N THR A 56 -2.49 25.08 14.58
CA THR A 56 -3.35 24.62 15.69
C THR A 56 -3.81 23.17 15.53
N TYR A 57 -3.53 22.54 14.39
CA TYR A 57 -3.86 21.13 14.17
C TYR A 57 -3.17 20.23 15.17
N ARG A 58 -3.98 19.36 15.81
CA ARG A 58 -3.50 18.24 16.64
C ARG A 58 -4.26 16.98 16.25
N PRO A 59 -3.57 15.88 15.96
CA PRO A 59 -4.21 14.62 15.56
C PRO A 59 -5.13 14.09 16.67
N SER A 60 -6.34 13.70 16.29
CA SER A 60 -7.27 13.05 17.23
C SER A 60 -6.82 11.62 17.54
N PRO A 61 -7.15 11.08 18.72
CA PRO A 61 -6.89 9.68 19.04
C PRO A 61 -7.49 8.73 17.99
N TYR A 62 -6.68 7.76 17.52
CA TYR A 62 -7.12 6.77 16.55
C TYR A 62 -8.07 5.75 17.13
N THR A 63 -9.15 5.45 16.43
CA THR A 63 -9.92 4.24 16.70
C THR A 63 -9.18 3.04 16.09
N VAL A 64 -8.84 2.07 16.91
CA VAL A 64 -8.14 0.86 16.47
C VAL A 64 -9.15 -0.22 16.06
N ARG A 65 -8.97 -0.78 14.89
CA ARG A 65 -9.75 -1.92 14.41
C ARG A 65 -8.84 -3.07 14.01
N TRP A 66 -9.12 -4.24 14.55
CA TRP A 66 -8.46 -5.47 14.13
C TRP A 66 -9.10 -6.03 12.85
N ILE A 67 -8.29 -6.31 11.86
CA ILE A 67 -8.70 -6.97 10.62
C ILE A 67 -7.89 -8.24 10.40
N ASN A 68 -8.53 -9.27 9.89
CA ASN A 68 -7.84 -10.45 9.40
C ASN A 68 -7.42 -10.20 7.96
N ASP A 69 -6.12 -9.95 7.76
CA ASP A 69 -5.57 -9.66 6.45
C ASP A 69 -5.12 -10.91 5.73
N GLY A 70 -5.49 -10.95 4.45
CA GLY A 70 -4.98 -11.90 3.49
C GLY A 70 -5.38 -13.35 3.74
N ILE A 71 -4.56 -14.23 3.15
CA ILE A 71 -4.79 -15.67 3.06
C ILE A 71 -4.43 -16.36 4.37
N LYS A 72 -3.44 -15.84 5.08
CA LYS A 72 -2.94 -16.39 6.34
C LYS A 72 -3.75 -15.96 7.55
N GLN A 73 -4.82 -15.17 7.35
CA GLN A 73 -5.64 -14.59 8.43
C GLN A 73 -4.80 -13.88 9.50
N LYS A 74 -3.68 -13.27 9.07
CA LYS A 74 -2.84 -12.50 9.98
C LYS A 74 -3.68 -11.33 10.52
N ARG A 75 -3.83 -11.26 11.84
CA ARG A 75 -4.47 -10.11 12.49
C ARG A 75 -3.60 -8.88 12.28
N ARG A 76 -4.20 -7.80 11.80
CA ARG A 76 -3.52 -6.52 11.66
C ARG A 76 -4.31 -5.46 12.40
N ARG A 77 -3.60 -4.63 13.12
CA ARG A 77 -4.13 -3.44 13.75
C ARG A 77 -4.22 -2.33 12.72
N LEU A 78 -5.44 -1.86 12.45
CA LEU A 78 -5.70 -0.78 11.52
C LEU A 78 -6.08 0.47 12.32
N ALA A 79 -5.31 1.53 12.17
CA ALA A 79 -5.63 2.84 12.71
C ALA A 79 -6.69 3.51 11.85
N LYS A 80 -7.72 4.03 12.49
CA LYS A 80 -8.79 4.76 11.83
C LYS A 80 -8.83 6.17 12.40
N PRO A 81 -8.32 7.17 11.67
CA PRO A 81 -8.42 8.57 12.04
C PRO A 81 -9.87 9.03 11.94
N ARG A 82 -10.24 10.06 12.69
CA ARG A 82 -11.53 10.73 12.54
C ARG A 82 -11.66 11.28 11.12
N PHE A 83 -12.89 11.38 10.61
CA PHE A 83 -13.11 11.98 9.31
C PHE A 83 -12.69 13.46 9.32
N TRP A 84 -13.18 14.17 10.32
CA TRP A 84 -12.86 15.56 10.59
C TRP A 84 -12.12 15.65 11.94
N PRO A 85 -11.00 16.40 12.01
CA PRO A 85 -10.29 17.00 10.88
C PRO A 85 -9.29 16.06 10.20
N ASP A 86 -8.88 14.94 10.84
CA ASP A 86 -7.68 14.18 10.52
C ASP A 86 -7.60 13.68 9.07
N GLN A 87 -8.68 13.02 8.57
CA GLN A 87 -8.64 12.53 7.20
C GLN A 87 -8.56 13.68 6.18
N CYS A 88 -9.18 14.83 6.50
CA CYS A 88 -9.13 16.01 5.65
C CYS A 88 -7.71 16.61 5.61
N VAL A 89 -7.05 16.73 6.77
CA VAL A 89 -5.63 17.15 6.87
C VAL A 89 -4.71 16.20 6.10
N HIS A 90 -4.88 14.88 6.30
CA HIS A 90 -4.08 13.89 5.58
C HIS A 90 -4.22 14.03 4.06
N HIS A 91 -5.43 14.27 3.57
CA HIS A 91 -5.65 14.49 2.14
C HIS A 91 -5.10 15.83 1.65
N ALA A 92 -5.20 16.91 2.44
CA ALA A 92 -4.62 18.22 2.08
C ALA A 92 -3.10 18.11 1.92
N LEU A 93 -2.43 17.46 2.87
CA LEU A 93 -1.00 17.18 2.81
C LEU A 93 -0.64 16.28 1.61
N ASP A 94 -1.33 15.15 1.43
CA ASP A 94 -1.02 14.17 0.38
C ASP A 94 -1.23 14.74 -1.03
N ARG A 95 -2.21 15.61 -1.25
CA ARG A 95 -2.45 16.23 -2.56
C ARG A 95 -1.23 17.03 -3.05
N VAL A 96 -0.56 17.72 -2.15
CA VAL A 96 0.63 18.54 -2.46
C VAL A 96 1.90 17.69 -2.42
N MET A 97 2.03 16.80 -1.42
CA MET A 97 3.28 16.08 -1.18
C MET A 97 3.45 14.82 -2.03
N ALA A 98 2.36 14.16 -2.44
CA ALA A 98 2.47 12.90 -3.20
C ALA A 98 3.30 13.02 -4.50
N PRO A 99 3.15 14.05 -5.35
CA PRO A 99 4.00 14.23 -6.53
C PRO A 99 5.47 14.46 -6.17
N ILE A 100 5.74 15.16 -5.05
CA ILE A 100 7.10 15.44 -4.55
C ILE A 100 7.76 14.17 -4.03
N MET A 101 7.01 13.38 -3.25
CA MET A 101 7.47 12.09 -2.74
C MET A 101 7.70 11.05 -3.85
N LEU A 102 6.91 11.12 -4.91
CA LEU A 102 7.04 10.23 -6.06
C LEU A 102 8.34 10.47 -6.84
N LYS A 103 8.84 11.74 -6.86
CA LYS A 103 10.12 12.06 -7.49
C LYS A 103 11.27 11.38 -6.73
N GLY A 104 12.04 10.59 -7.47
CA GLY A 104 13.17 9.84 -6.93
C GLY A 104 12.81 8.50 -6.30
N LEU A 105 11.53 8.16 -6.15
CA LEU A 105 11.14 6.82 -5.74
C LEU A 105 11.48 5.81 -6.84
N TYR A 106 12.22 4.76 -6.48
CA TYR A 106 12.60 3.72 -7.42
C TYR A 106 11.39 3.21 -8.22
N TYR A 107 11.56 3.04 -9.53
CA TYR A 107 10.44 2.75 -10.45
C TYR A 107 9.62 1.52 -10.06
N TYR A 108 10.28 0.47 -9.54
CA TYR A 108 9.65 -0.76 -9.07
C TYR A 108 9.43 -0.83 -7.56
N SER A 109 9.48 0.30 -6.84
CA SER A 109 8.86 0.45 -5.53
C SER A 109 7.38 0.71 -5.74
N THR A 110 6.55 -0.30 -5.51
CA THR A 110 5.18 -0.34 -6.03
C THR A 110 4.10 -0.43 -4.97
N GLY A 111 4.45 -0.80 -3.74
CA GLY A 111 3.50 -0.98 -2.65
C GLY A 111 2.80 0.32 -2.28
N SER A 112 1.48 0.33 -2.30
CA SER A 112 0.62 1.47 -1.90
C SER A 112 0.87 2.79 -2.66
N VAL A 113 1.55 2.74 -3.81
CA VAL A 113 1.80 3.90 -4.67
C VAL A 113 0.76 3.98 -5.77
N LYS A 114 0.00 5.08 -5.82
CA LYS A 114 -1.02 5.31 -6.86
C LYS A 114 -0.42 5.19 -8.26
N GLY A 115 -1.08 4.44 -9.14
CA GLY A 115 -0.62 4.21 -10.51
C GLY A 115 0.50 3.16 -10.65
N ARG A 116 1.03 2.58 -9.56
CA ARG A 116 2.05 1.51 -9.60
C ARG A 116 1.46 0.16 -9.19
N GLY A 117 1.26 -0.10 -7.91
CA GLY A 117 0.63 -1.30 -7.34
C GLY A 117 1.28 -2.64 -7.74
N GLU A 118 0.61 -3.73 -7.39
CA GLU A 118 1.05 -5.10 -7.69
C GLU A 118 1.21 -5.38 -9.19
N ALA A 119 0.40 -4.72 -10.03
CA ALA A 119 0.42 -4.94 -11.46
C ALA A 119 1.75 -4.53 -12.11
N ARG A 120 2.39 -3.46 -11.63
CA ARG A 120 3.69 -3.00 -12.13
C ARG A 120 4.80 -3.98 -11.74
N SER A 121 4.87 -4.40 -10.46
CA SER A 121 5.83 -5.43 -10.02
C SER A 121 5.67 -6.71 -10.82
N LYS A 122 4.43 -7.20 -10.95
CA LYS A 122 4.11 -8.39 -11.72
C LYS A 122 4.62 -8.30 -13.15
N LYS A 123 4.22 -7.25 -13.89
CA LYS A 123 4.65 -7.03 -15.28
C LYS A 123 6.18 -6.90 -15.39
N GLY A 124 6.82 -6.26 -14.39
CA GLY A 124 8.28 -6.11 -14.36
C GLY A 124 8.99 -7.46 -14.22
N ILE A 125 8.56 -8.28 -13.26
CA ILE A 125 9.10 -9.64 -13.07
C ILE A 125 8.90 -10.47 -14.34
N GLU A 126 7.69 -10.56 -14.86
CA GLU A 126 7.37 -11.36 -16.06
C GLU A 126 8.18 -10.93 -17.28
N ARG A 127 8.30 -9.61 -17.49
CA ARG A 127 9.11 -9.07 -18.59
C ARG A 127 10.57 -9.45 -18.45
N PHE A 128 11.14 -9.34 -17.25
CA PHE A 128 12.54 -9.65 -17.01
C PHE A 128 12.82 -11.14 -17.18
N LEU A 129 11.99 -12.00 -16.61
CA LEU A 129 12.15 -13.46 -16.71
C LEU A 129 12.08 -13.95 -18.15
N ARG A 130 11.15 -13.41 -18.96
CA ARG A 130 11.00 -13.79 -20.38
C ARG A 130 12.10 -13.23 -21.28
N LYS A 131 12.48 -11.96 -21.08
CA LYS A 131 13.47 -11.30 -21.95
C LYS A 131 14.92 -11.66 -21.59
N HIS A 132 15.18 -12.05 -20.33
CA HIS A 132 16.52 -12.27 -19.82
C HIS A 132 16.61 -13.59 -19.04
N PRO A 133 16.29 -14.75 -19.66
CA PRO A 133 16.25 -16.05 -18.98
C PRO A 133 17.61 -16.43 -18.36
N GLU A 134 18.72 -16.11 -19.04
CA GLU A 134 20.07 -16.40 -18.56
C GLU A 134 20.50 -15.49 -17.38
N GLN A 135 19.91 -14.30 -17.30
CA GLN A 135 20.15 -13.37 -16.20
C GLN A 135 19.23 -13.65 -15.00
N SER A 136 18.23 -14.52 -15.14
CA SER A 136 17.22 -14.82 -14.13
C SER A 136 17.49 -16.11 -13.34
N LYS A 137 18.78 -16.52 -13.24
CA LYS A 137 19.16 -17.83 -12.65
C LYS A 137 18.83 -17.94 -11.17
N TYR A 138 19.06 -16.88 -10.41
CA TYR A 138 18.90 -16.85 -8.95
C TYR A 138 17.94 -15.75 -8.51
N VAL A 139 17.29 -16.00 -7.40
CA VAL A 139 16.31 -15.11 -6.78
C VAL A 139 16.72 -14.85 -5.33
N PHE A 140 16.74 -13.57 -4.95
CA PHE A 140 16.78 -13.12 -3.57
C PHE A 140 15.38 -12.67 -3.17
N LYS A 141 14.94 -13.12 -2.00
CA LYS A 141 13.67 -12.70 -1.42
C LYS A 141 13.84 -12.44 0.07
N MET A 142 13.29 -11.32 0.55
CA MET A 142 13.25 -10.96 1.95
C MET A 142 12.03 -10.10 2.29
N ASP A 143 11.77 -9.98 3.57
CA ASP A 143 10.70 -9.17 4.15
C ASP A 143 11.26 -8.50 5.42
N ILE A 144 10.90 -7.26 5.70
CA ILE A 144 11.32 -6.56 6.91
C ILE A 144 10.39 -6.99 8.06
N HIS A 145 10.99 -7.20 9.24
CA HIS A 145 10.22 -7.63 10.41
C HIS A 145 9.40 -6.46 10.96
N HIS A 146 8.10 -6.67 11.17
CA HIS A 146 7.14 -5.71 11.75
C HIS A 146 7.32 -4.25 11.27
N TYR A 147 7.54 -4.06 9.96
CA TYR A 147 8.04 -2.81 9.39
C TYR A 147 7.29 -1.57 9.90
N TYR A 148 5.96 -1.51 9.77
CA TYR A 148 5.18 -0.34 10.19
C TYR A 148 5.30 -0.03 11.68
N ASP A 149 5.31 -1.06 12.52
CA ASP A 149 5.40 -0.92 13.99
C ASP A 149 6.83 -0.61 14.45
N SER A 150 7.84 -0.78 13.58
CA SER A 150 9.25 -0.62 13.91
C SER A 150 9.90 0.62 13.29
N ILE A 151 9.19 1.38 12.45
CA ILE A 151 9.74 2.59 11.83
C ILE A 151 10.10 3.60 12.93
N PRO A 152 11.37 4.02 13.04
CA PRO A 152 11.79 5.00 14.03
C PRO A 152 11.38 6.40 13.57
N HIS A 153 10.83 7.20 14.47
CA HIS A 153 10.35 8.55 14.18
C HIS A 153 11.51 9.50 13.83
N LYS A 154 12.61 9.42 14.58
CA LYS A 154 13.81 10.26 14.38
C LYS A 154 14.35 10.13 12.95
N GLU A 155 14.70 8.91 12.54
CA GLU A 155 15.29 8.65 11.21
C GLU A 155 14.33 8.97 10.08
N LEU A 156 13.01 8.80 10.32
CA LEU A 156 11.99 9.18 9.35
C LEU A 156 11.91 10.70 9.18
N LYS A 157 11.93 11.46 10.28
CA LYS A 157 11.96 12.93 10.27
C LYS A 157 13.24 13.46 9.61
N GLU A 158 14.41 12.94 9.97
CA GLU A 158 15.67 13.28 9.32
C GLU A 158 15.67 12.97 7.82
N ALA A 159 15.03 11.86 7.41
CA ALA A 159 14.88 11.54 5.99
C ALA A 159 14.02 12.58 5.27
N LEU A 160 12.96 13.10 5.91
CA LEU A 160 12.11 14.15 5.38
C LEU A 160 12.87 15.47 5.26
N GLU A 161 13.65 15.87 6.27
CA GLU A 161 14.48 17.08 6.27
C GLU A 161 15.50 17.10 5.13
N ARG A 162 16.07 15.94 4.79
CA ARG A 162 16.95 15.83 3.62
C ARG A 162 16.26 16.10 2.28
N LYS A 163 14.94 16.05 2.22
CA LYS A 163 14.16 16.31 1.00
C LYS A 163 13.38 17.61 1.03
N ILE A 164 12.86 17.97 2.18
CA ILE A 164 11.97 19.10 2.40
C ILE A 164 12.76 20.20 3.12
N LYS A 165 12.69 21.42 2.60
CA LYS A 165 13.31 22.62 3.23
C LYS A 165 12.31 23.38 4.09
N ASP A 166 11.02 23.21 3.82
CA ASP A 166 9.91 23.94 4.42
C ASP A 166 9.64 23.43 5.85
N PRO A 167 9.90 24.24 6.90
CA PRO A 167 9.78 23.81 8.28
C PRO A 167 8.33 23.51 8.68
N GLU A 168 7.36 24.20 8.09
CA GLU A 168 5.95 24.03 8.42
C GLU A 168 5.40 22.71 7.85
N VAL A 169 5.88 22.27 6.69
CA VAL A 169 5.59 20.93 6.17
C VAL A 169 6.19 19.86 7.05
N LEU A 170 7.42 20.09 7.56
CA LEU A 170 8.09 19.16 8.50
C LEU A 170 7.35 19.11 9.84
N TRP A 171 6.88 20.25 10.35
CA TRP A 171 6.01 20.29 11.52
C TRP A 171 4.78 19.41 11.33
N LEU A 172 4.01 19.60 10.22
CA LEU A 172 2.79 18.83 9.99
C LEU A 172 3.05 17.32 9.87
N TYR A 173 4.16 16.93 9.23
CA TYR A 173 4.59 15.53 9.24
C TYR A 173 4.94 15.04 10.65
N GLY A 174 5.60 15.88 11.47
CA GLY A 174 5.93 15.59 12.86
C GLY A 174 4.69 15.28 13.67
N GLU A 175 3.66 16.14 13.63
CA GLU A 175 2.38 15.92 14.31
C GLU A 175 1.75 14.58 13.93
N ILE A 176 1.77 14.22 12.64
CA ILE A 176 1.20 12.95 12.16
C ILE A 176 2.05 11.73 12.58
N ILE A 177 3.38 11.84 12.54
CA ILE A 177 4.29 10.74 12.89
C ILE A 177 4.19 10.45 14.38
N ASP A 178 4.26 11.48 15.22
CA ASP A 178 4.27 11.34 16.68
C ASP A 178 2.90 10.97 17.26
N SER A 179 1.83 11.15 16.50
CA SER A 179 0.46 10.81 16.93
C SER A 179 0.22 9.31 17.14
N TYR A 180 1.12 8.44 16.69
CA TYR A 180 0.91 6.99 16.73
C TYR A 180 2.13 6.23 17.23
N PRO A 181 2.31 6.14 18.53
CA PRO A 181 3.38 5.36 19.14
C PRO A 181 3.15 3.85 18.95
N ARG A 182 4.22 3.08 18.91
CA ARG A 182 4.15 1.62 18.98
C ARG A 182 3.59 1.20 20.32
N LEU A 183 2.42 0.58 20.31
CA LEU A 183 1.81 0.00 21.52
C LEU A 183 2.26 -1.46 21.65
N ALA A 184 2.52 -1.92 22.85
CA ALA A 184 2.85 -3.31 23.20
C ALA A 184 1.62 -4.23 23.09
N VAL A 185 0.91 -4.21 21.96
CA VAL A 185 -0.32 -5.00 21.75
C VAL A 185 -0.03 -6.33 21.05
N ASP A 186 1.17 -6.47 20.48
CA ASP A 186 1.63 -7.67 19.80
C ASP A 186 2.99 -8.06 20.41
N PRO A 187 3.08 -9.18 21.16
CA PRO A 187 4.34 -9.64 21.76
C PRO A 187 5.47 -9.82 20.74
N GLU A 188 5.12 -10.11 19.46
CA GLU A 188 6.11 -10.24 18.39
C GLU A 188 6.70 -8.89 17.94
N SER A 189 6.03 -7.77 18.20
CA SER A 189 6.49 -6.41 17.81
C SER A 189 7.48 -5.79 18.80
N GLY A 190 7.66 -6.40 19.96
CA GLY A 190 8.47 -5.88 21.06
C GLY A 190 7.68 -4.95 21.99
N PRO A 191 8.34 -4.37 23.02
CA PRO A 191 7.71 -3.51 24.01
C PRO A 191 7.14 -2.24 23.38
N ALA A 192 6.28 -1.55 24.13
CA ALA A 192 5.81 -0.22 23.73
C ALA A 192 7.01 0.73 23.57
N ASP A 193 6.94 1.57 22.54
CA ASP A 193 8.01 2.51 22.23
C ASP A 193 7.36 3.77 21.61
N PRO A 194 7.38 4.91 22.33
CA PRO A 194 6.74 6.13 21.87
C PRO A 194 7.40 6.75 20.64
N GLU A 195 8.67 6.40 20.38
CA GLU A 195 9.44 6.94 19.25
C GLU A 195 9.44 6.05 18.02
N ARG A 196 8.59 5.01 18.01
CA ARG A 196 8.51 4.06 16.88
C ARG A 196 7.08 3.78 16.48
N GLY A 197 6.94 3.47 15.21
CA GLY A 197 5.69 3.04 14.60
C GLY A 197 4.99 4.13 13.83
N ILE A 198 4.38 3.74 12.72
CA ILE A 198 3.47 4.59 11.97
C ILE A 198 2.14 3.85 11.72
N PRO A 199 1.01 4.56 11.72
CA PRO A 199 -0.29 3.92 11.66
C PRO A 199 -0.55 3.25 10.30
N ILE A 200 -0.98 1.98 10.32
CA ILE A 200 -1.51 1.33 9.11
C ILE A 200 -2.95 1.83 8.91
N GLY A 201 -3.22 2.40 7.73
CA GLY A 201 -4.57 2.79 7.33
C GLY A 201 -4.78 4.28 7.11
N ILE A 202 -3.77 5.10 7.30
CA ILE A 202 -3.78 6.52 6.91
C ILE A 202 -2.99 6.74 5.60
N ASP A 203 -3.37 7.77 4.88
CA ASP A 203 -2.77 8.07 3.57
C ASP A 203 -1.28 8.47 3.65
N PRO A 204 -0.82 9.35 4.57
CA PRO A 204 0.59 9.69 4.69
C PRO A 204 1.52 8.51 4.96
N SER A 205 1.11 7.54 5.78
CA SER A 205 1.96 6.40 6.14
C SER A 205 2.46 5.60 4.93
N ARG A 206 1.67 5.48 3.86
CA ARG A 206 2.08 4.78 2.64
C ARG A 206 3.22 5.49 1.90
N TRP A 207 3.27 6.82 1.97
CA TRP A 207 4.36 7.59 1.39
C TRP A 207 5.60 7.53 2.28
N LEU A 208 5.41 7.73 3.58
CA LEU A 208 6.47 7.72 4.57
C LEU A 208 7.25 6.40 4.58
N CYS A 209 6.55 5.26 4.61
CA CYS A 209 7.21 3.96 4.59
C CYS A 209 7.96 3.67 3.27
N ASN A 210 7.43 4.10 2.12
CA ASN A 210 8.15 3.94 0.86
C ASN A 210 9.34 4.89 0.75
N PHE A 211 9.20 6.11 1.26
CA PHE A 211 10.22 7.13 1.23
C PHE A 211 11.43 6.76 2.09
N LEU A 212 11.21 6.24 3.29
CA LEU A 212 12.29 5.81 4.19
C LEU A 212 13.23 4.78 3.54
N LEU A 213 12.68 3.87 2.74
CA LEU A 213 13.45 2.82 2.04
C LEU A 213 13.89 3.22 0.61
N GLN A 214 13.59 4.45 0.17
CA GLN A 214 13.92 4.89 -1.18
C GLN A 214 15.42 4.77 -1.49
N ARG A 215 16.26 5.18 -0.57
CA ARG A 215 17.72 5.12 -0.73
C ARG A 215 18.22 3.67 -0.81
N LEU A 216 17.67 2.79 0.01
CA LEU A 216 17.97 1.36 -0.03
C LEU A 216 17.66 0.73 -1.40
N ASP A 217 16.53 1.07 -2.01
CA ASP A 217 16.16 0.57 -3.34
C ASP A 217 17.21 0.93 -4.40
N HIS A 218 17.68 2.18 -4.38
CA HIS A 218 18.72 2.65 -5.31
C HIS A 218 20.07 2.00 -5.03
N GLU A 219 20.46 1.86 -3.77
CA GLU A 219 21.71 1.19 -3.36
C GLU A 219 21.71 -0.27 -3.82
N ILE A 220 20.62 -1.02 -3.58
CA ILE A 220 20.50 -2.40 -4.06
C ILE A 220 20.56 -2.45 -5.60
N LYS A 221 19.83 -1.58 -6.28
CA LYS A 221 19.80 -1.60 -7.75
C LYS A 221 21.14 -1.22 -8.36
N HIS A 222 21.83 -0.26 -7.79
CA HIS A 222 23.18 0.13 -8.20
C HIS A 222 24.16 -1.04 -8.00
N PHE A 223 24.16 -1.65 -6.81
CA PHE A 223 25.01 -2.79 -6.49
C PHE A 223 24.74 -3.98 -7.43
N LEU A 224 23.48 -4.30 -7.71
CA LEU A 224 23.12 -5.41 -8.60
C LEU A 224 23.46 -5.15 -10.07
N GLY A 225 23.40 -3.90 -10.52
CA GLY A 225 23.71 -3.50 -11.88
C GLY A 225 22.60 -3.86 -12.91
N LYS A 226 22.91 -3.63 -14.20
CA LYS A 226 21.95 -3.73 -15.31
C LYS A 226 21.43 -5.16 -15.55
N LYS A 227 22.24 -6.20 -15.34
CA LYS A 227 21.91 -7.62 -15.55
C LYS A 227 21.02 -8.24 -14.45
N SER A 228 20.37 -7.41 -13.65
CA SER A 228 19.53 -7.86 -12.53
C SER A 228 18.26 -7.05 -12.43
N PHE A 229 17.21 -7.66 -11.90
CA PHE A 229 15.93 -7.00 -11.66
C PHE A 229 15.68 -6.88 -10.15
N LEU A 230 15.08 -5.77 -9.74
CA LEU A 230 14.68 -5.49 -8.37
C LEU A 230 13.24 -4.98 -8.36
N THR A 231 12.46 -5.43 -7.40
CA THR A 231 11.16 -4.83 -7.06
C THR A 231 10.90 -4.91 -5.57
N ARG A 232 10.25 -3.88 -5.03
CA ARG A 232 9.80 -3.84 -3.63
C ARG A 232 8.31 -3.51 -3.55
N TYR A 233 7.62 -4.22 -2.68
CA TYR A 233 6.23 -3.94 -2.33
C TYR A 233 6.13 -3.68 -0.83
N VAL A 234 6.24 -2.42 -0.43
CA VAL A 234 6.36 -1.93 0.95
C VAL A 234 7.62 -2.52 1.61
N ASP A 235 7.48 -3.60 2.35
CA ASP A 235 8.51 -4.34 3.11
C ASP A 235 9.02 -5.61 2.41
N ASP A 236 8.29 -6.12 1.43
CA ASP A 236 8.63 -7.37 0.70
C ASP A 236 9.51 -7.03 -0.53
N ILE A 237 10.76 -7.47 -0.51
CA ILE A 237 11.77 -7.22 -1.56
C ILE A 237 12.05 -8.50 -2.34
N VAL A 238 12.04 -8.38 -3.66
CA VAL A 238 12.44 -9.46 -4.58
C VAL A 238 13.47 -8.92 -5.55
N ALA A 239 14.62 -9.60 -5.64
CA ALA A 239 15.61 -9.36 -6.68
C ALA A 239 15.95 -10.66 -7.42
N THR A 240 16.31 -10.54 -8.70
CA THR A 240 16.76 -11.69 -9.49
C THR A 240 17.99 -11.29 -10.31
N GLY A 241 18.90 -12.23 -10.49
CA GLY A 241 20.15 -11.99 -11.20
C GLY A 241 20.91 -13.29 -11.52
N PRO A 242 21.99 -13.18 -12.32
CA PRO A 242 22.78 -14.34 -12.76
C PRO A 242 23.73 -14.88 -11.70
N ASN A 243 24.10 -14.08 -10.70
CA ASN A 243 25.14 -14.40 -9.73
C ASN A 243 24.59 -14.60 -8.33
N LYS A 244 24.67 -15.86 -7.81
CA LYS A 244 24.19 -16.24 -6.49
C LYS A 244 24.93 -15.51 -5.37
N ARG A 245 26.28 -15.42 -5.44
CA ARG A 245 27.12 -14.76 -4.42
C ARG A 245 26.77 -13.27 -4.31
N LYS A 246 26.53 -12.61 -5.45
CA LYS A 246 26.12 -11.21 -5.47
C LYS A 246 24.76 -10.99 -4.81
N LEU A 247 23.79 -11.89 -5.01
CA LEU A 247 22.49 -11.83 -4.34
C LEU A 247 22.61 -12.10 -2.82
N HIS A 248 23.52 -12.98 -2.37
CA HIS A 248 23.80 -13.12 -0.93
C HIS A 248 24.38 -11.84 -0.33
N LYS A 249 25.29 -11.15 -1.04
CA LYS A 249 25.84 -9.86 -0.58
C LYS A 249 24.77 -8.76 -0.46
N VAL A 250 23.66 -8.85 -1.22
CA VAL A 250 22.50 -7.94 -1.04
C VAL A 250 21.93 -8.05 0.37
N HIS A 251 21.89 -9.25 0.98
CA HIS A 251 21.43 -9.40 2.36
C HIS A 251 22.26 -8.54 3.32
N GLY A 252 23.58 -8.66 3.31
CA GLY A 252 24.46 -7.84 4.17
C GLY A 252 24.34 -6.33 3.91
N LEU A 253 24.15 -5.93 2.62
CA LEU A 253 23.89 -4.52 2.29
C LEU A 253 22.60 -4.02 2.93
N VAL A 254 21.52 -4.81 2.82
CA VAL A 254 20.23 -4.47 3.41
C VAL A 254 20.31 -4.46 4.93
N GLU A 255 20.93 -5.47 5.53
CA GLU A 255 21.11 -5.57 6.98
C GLU A 255 21.89 -4.37 7.53
N LYS A 256 22.99 -3.97 6.88
CA LYS A 256 23.76 -2.76 7.24
C LYS A 256 22.92 -1.48 7.13
N HIS A 257 22.10 -1.37 6.08
CA HIS A 257 21.23 -0.19 5.89
C HIS A 257 20.10 -0.13 6.93
N LEU A 258 19.42 -1.24 7.16
CA LEU A 258 18.34 -1.35 8.13
C LEU A 258 18.83 -1.24 9.59
N GLY A 259 20.04 -1.77 9.88
CA GLY A 259 20.66 -1.69 11.20
C GLY A 259 20.86 -0.27 11.69
N LYS A 260 21.13 0.70 10.79
CA LYS A 260 21.20 2.13 11.13
C LYS A 260 19.91 2.70 11.72
N MET A 261 18.79 2.05 11.43
CA MET A 261 17.45 2.42 11.89
C MET A 261 16.90 1.44 12.92
N ALA A 262 17.74 0.52 13.42
CA ALA A 262 17.33 -0.62 14.25
C ALA A 262 16.12 -1.40 13.69
N LEU A 263 16.05 -1.50 12.35
CA LEU A 263 15.11 -2.38 11.64
C LEU A 263 15.79 -3.71 11.35
N THR A 264 15.01 -4.80 11.35
CA THR A 264 15.51 -6.15 11.16
C THR A 264 14.87 -6.86 9.97
N ILE A 265 15.62 -7.77 9.37
CA ILE A 265 15.13 -8.66 8.31
C ILE A 265 14.46 -9.87 8.96
N LYS A 266 13.35 -10.35 8.42
CA LYS A 266 12.76 -11.61 8.86
C LYS A 266 13.71 -12.78 8.61
N LYS A 267 13.80 -13.70 9.57
CA LYS A 267 14.67 -14.90 9.51
C LYS A 267 14.44 -15.80 8.28
N ASN A 268 13.30 -15.69 7.61
CA ASN A 268 12.93 -16.49 6.44
C ASN A 268 13.38 -15.90 5.09
N TRP A 269 14.33 -15.00 5.07
CA TRP A 269 14.95 -14.54 3.82
C TRP A 269 15.69 -15.66 3.09
N GLN A 270 15.84 -15.56 1.80
CA GLN A 270 16.37 -16.70 1.02
C GLN A 270 16.98 -16.26 -0.32
N VAL A 271 17.98 -17.02 -0.74
CA VAL A 271 18.50 -17.03 -2.11
C VAL A 271 18.36 -18.43 -2.70
N PHE A 272 17.72 -18.55 -3.85
CA PHE A 272 17.45 -19.85 -4.48
C PHE A 272 17.56 -19.80 -6.00
N LYS A 273 17.70 -20.98 -6.64
CA LYS A 273 17.62 -21.10 -8.10
C LYS A 273 16.17 -21.02 -8.56
N LEU A 274 15.91 -20.21 -9.61
CA LEU A 274 14.57 -20.10 -10.20
C LEU A 274 14.10 -21.43 -10.82
N SER A 275 15.02 -22.27 -11.31
CA SER A 275 14.71 -23.61 -11.84
C SER A 275 14.20 -24.56 -10.77
N SER A 276 14.62 -24.41 -9.51
CA SER A 276 14.18 -25.32 -8.42
C SER A 276 12.79 -24.95 -7.89
N ARG A 277 12.43 -23.67 -7.92
CA ARG A 277 11.11 -23.21 -7.44
C ARG A 277 10.78 -21.82 -7.98
N PRO A 278 9.49 -21.52 -8.17
CA PRO A 278 9.04 -20.21 -8.65
C PRO A 278 9.22 -19.11 -7.60
N ILE A 279 9.28 -17.85 -8.08
CA ILE A 279 9.17 -16.68 -7.20
C ILE A 279 7.72 -16.61 -6.68
N ASP A 280 7.55 -16.72 -5.37
CA ASP A 280 6.24 -16.55 -4.71
C ASP A 280 6.12 -15.13 -4.20
N PHE A 281 5.39 -14.26 -4.94
CA PHE A 281 5.28 -12.84 -4.64
C PHE A 281 3.89 -12.30 -5.03
N LEU A 282 3.31 -11.44 -4.21
CA LEU A 282 2.01 -10.78 -4.42
C LEU A 282 0.86 -11.73 -4.80
N GLY A 283 0.88 -12.95 -4.29
CA GLY A 283 -0.16 -13.95 -4.57
C GLY A 283 0.01 -14.74 -5.86
N PHE A 284 1.08 -14.47 -6.60
CA PHE A 284 1.47 -15.19 -7.81
C PHE A 284 2.71 -16.07 -7.57
N LYS A 285 2.86 -17.07 -8.43
CA LYS A 285 4.07 -17.86 -8.58
C LYS A 285 4.61 -17.66 -9.99
N PHE A 286 5.79 -17.04 -10.08
CA PHE A 286 6.45 -16.72 -11.35
C PHE A 286 7.47 -17.81 -11.68
N TYR A 287 7.29 -18.44 -12.80
CA TYR A 287 8.21 -19.37 -13.45
C TYR A 287 8.92 -18.63 -14.59
N LYS A 288 9.88 -19.25 -15.25
CA LYS A 288 10.57 -18.65 -16.43
C LYS A 288 9.58 -18.28 -17.54
N ASP A 289 8.64 -19.18 -17.80
CA ASP A 289 7.72 -19.17 -18.96
C ASP A 289 6.30 -18.75 -18.62
N LYS A 290 5.86 -18.94 -17.36
CA LYS A 290 4.48 -18.73 -16.95
C LYS A 290 4.35 -18.13 -15.56
N THR A 291 3.18 -17.55 -15.32
CA THR A 291 2.78 -17.00 -14.01
C THR A 291 1.47 -17.64 -13.56
N THR A 292 1.52 -18.36 -12.46
CA THR A 292 0.33 -19.00 -11.88
C THR A 292 -0.10 -18.32 -10.59
N ILE A 293 -1.30 -18.63 -10.12
CA ILE A 293 -1.81 -18.12 -8.85
C ILE A 293 -1.35 -19.04 -7.71
N ARG A 294 -1.07 -18.46 -6.56
CA ARG A 294 -0.76 -19.24 -5.33
C ARG A 294 -1.90 -20.22 -5.01
N LYS A 295 -1.55 -21.50 -4.75
CA LYS A 295 -2.51 -22.59 -4.50
C LYS A 295 -3.57 -22.26 -3.42
N THR A 296 -3.18 -21.53 -2.38
CA THR A 296 -4.08 -21.10 -1.31
C THR A 296 -5.17 -20.12 -1.80
N ILE A 297 -4.81 -19.21 -2.71
CA ILE A 297 -5.77 -18.29 -3.36
C ILE A 297 -6.74 -19.07 -4.24
N LEU A 298 -6.23 -20.00 -5.06
CA LEU A 298 -7.07 -20.85 -5.91
C LEU A 298 -8.06 -21.69 -5.12
N LYS A 299 -7.63 -22.32 -4.02
CA LYS A 299 -8.51 -23.11 -3.14
C LYS A 299 -9.65 -22.23 -2.56
N ARG A 300 -9.32 -21.03 -2.08
CA ARG A 300 -10.30 -20.07 -1.54
C ARG A 300 -11.27 -19.60 -2.62
N LEU A 301 -10.75 -19.26 -3.79
CA LEU A 301 -11.56 -18.84 -4.94
C LEU A 301 -12.52 -19.94 -5.37
N LYS A 302 -12.06 -21.20 -5.47
CA LYS A 302 -12.90 -22.35 -5.78
C LYS A 302 -14.07 -22.49 -4.80
N ARG A 303 -13.79 -22.42 -3.48
CA ARG A 303 -14.85 -22.47 -2.44
C ARG A 303 -15.84 -21.31 -2.60
N LYS A 304 -15.35 -20.11 -2.87
CA LYS A 304 -16.20 -18.92 -3.03
C LYS A 304 -17.07 -19.00 -4.30
N ILE A 305 -16.52 -19.50 -5.41
CA ILE A 305 -17.29 -19.74 -6.64
C ILE A 305 -18.43 -20.71 -6.35
N ARG A 306 -18.13 -21.88 -5.75
CA ARG A 306 -19.13 -22.89 -5.38
C ARG A 306 -20.24 -22.32 -4.47
N LYS A 307 -19.86 -21.50 -3.49
CA LYS A 307 -20.83 -20.85 -2.60
C LYS A 307 -21.73 -19.88 -3.34
N VAL A 308 -21.16 -19.00 -4.17
CA VAL A 308 -21.89 -17.95 -4.86
C VAL A 308 -22.74 -18.49 -6.01
N SER A 309 -22.29 -19.58 -6.70
CA SER A 309 -23.06 -20.20 -7.78
C SER A 309 -24.39 -20.81 -7.30
N LYS A 310 -24.45 -21.25 -6.04
CA LYS A 310 -25.66 -21.82 -5.42
C LYS A 310 -26.62 -20.77 -4.86
N MET A 311 -26.27 -19.47 -4.89
CA MET A 311 -27.11 -18.42 -4.32
C MET A 311 -28.17 -17.95 -5.32
N CYS A 312 -29.44 -17.99 -4.96
CA CYS A 312 -30.55 -17.38 -5.71
C CYS A 312 -30.34 -15.85 -5.79
N ARG A 313 -30.06 -15.20 -4.66
CA ARG A 313 -29.74 -13.76 -4.56
C ARG A 313 -28.29 -13.53 -4.11
N ILE A 314 -27.52 -12.85 -4.95
CA ILE A 314 -26.10 -12.56 -4.67
C ILE A 314 -26.01 -11.17 -4.03
N SER A 315 -25.48 -11.09 -2.81
CA SER A 315 -25.23 -9.80 -2.14
C SER A 315 -24.09 -9.03 -2.80
N LEU A 316 -24.08 -7.70 -2.65
CA LEU A 316 -23.01 -6.82 -3.13
C LEU A 316 -21.63 -7.27 -2.62
N ARG A 317 -21.52 -7.61 -1.34
CA ARG A 317 -20.28 -8.12 -0.72
C ARG A 317 -19.75 -9.38 -1.39
N ASN A 318 -20.65 -10.31 -1.76
CA ASN A 318 -20.24 -11.53 -2.46
C ASN A 318 -19.86 -11.25 -3.92
N ALA A 319 -20.63 -10.41 -4.63
CA ALA A 319 -20.35 -10.04 -6.00
C ALA A 319 -19.00 -9.30 -6.14
N THR A 320 -18.79 -8.23 -5.38
CA THR A 320 -17.56 -7.44 -5.40
C THR A 320 -16.34 -8.26 -4.99
N GLY A 321 -16.45 -9.03 -3.90
CA GLY A 321 -15.37 -9.87 -3.43
C GLY A 321 -15.01 -11.01 -4.38
N LEU A 322 -15.98 -11.58 -5.12
CA LEU A 322 -15.71 -12.59 -6.14
C LEU A 322 -15.08 -11.95 -7.39
N LEU A 323 -15.61 -10.82 -7.88
CA LEU A 323 -15.05 -10.09 -9.02
C LEU A 323 -13.58 -9.70 -8.78
N SER A 324 -13.26 -9.21 -7.57
CA SER A 324 -11.89 -8.89 -7.18
C SER A 324 -10.96 -10.11 -7.29
N GLN A 325 -11.39 -11.28 -6.75
CA GLN A 325 -10.58 -12.50 -6.82
C GLN A 325 -10.48 -13.07 -8.24
N LEU A 326 -11.51 -12.95 -9.08
CA LEU A 326 -11.46 -13.33 -10.49
C LEU A 326 -10.43 -12.49 -11.28
N GLY A 327 -10.08 -11.31 -10.79
CA GLY A 327 -9.00 -10.48 -11.33
C GLY A 327 -7.63 -11.18 -11.31
N TYR A 328 -7.34 -12.00 -10.31
CA TYR A 328 -6.10 -12.81 -10.27
C TYR A 328 -6.06 -13.83 -11.43
N VAL A 329 -7.17 -14.50 -11.70
CA VAL A 329 -7.26 -15.49 -12.79
C VAL A 329 -7.06 -14.83 -14.16
N LYS A 330 -7.65 -13.64 -14.37
CA LYS A 330 -7.46 -12.87 -15.62
C LYS A 330 -5.99 -12.49 -15.85
N ARG A 331 -5.25 -12.27 -14.76
CA ARG A 331 -3.86 -11.77 -14.79
C ARG A 331 -2.81 -12.88 -14.66
N SER A 332 -3.16 -14.14 -14.92
CA SER A 332 -2.28 -15.29 -14.76
C SER A 332 -2.56 -16.36 -15.82
N ASP A 333 -1.60 -17.23 -16.04
CA ASP A 333 -1.70 -18.39 -16.94
C ASP A 333 -2.46 -19.53 -16.27
N SER A 334 -3.67 -19.25 -15.79
CA SER A 334 -4.54 -20.20 -15.09
C SER A 334 -5.75 -20.59 -15.94
N GLN A 335 -5.50 -20.91 -17.22
CA GLN A 335 -6.55 -21.23 -18.20
C GLN A 335 -7.37 -22.44 -17.77
N TYR A 336 -6.72 -23.56 -17.41
CA TYR A 336 -7.41 -24.76 -16.90
C TYR A 336 -8.37 -24.45 -15.74
N PHE A 337 -7.93 -23.63 -14.76
CA PHE A 337 -8.81 -23.23 -13.65
C PHE A 337 -9.99 -22.40 -14.13
N ARG A 338 -9.78 -21.51 -15.11
CA ARG A 338 -10.83 -20.68 -15.70
C ARG A 338 -11.89 -21.55 -16.40
N GLU A 339 -11.48 -22.51 -17.19
CA GLU A 339 -12.38 -23.38 -17.93
C GLU A 339 -13.16 -24.29 -16.98
N LYS A 340 -12.48 -24.95 -16.06
CA LYS A 340 -13.09 -25.95 -15.16
C LYS A 340 -13.99 -25.35 -14.06
N TYR A 341 -13.65 -24.17 -13.51
CA TYR A 341 -14.30 -23.66 -12.32
C TYR A 341 -14.99 -22.31 -12.48
N ILE A 342 -14.83 -21.63 -13.62
CA ILE A 342 -15.44 -20.32 -13.85
C ILE A 342 -16.37 -20.34 -15.04
N LYS A 343 -15.91 -20.85 -16.20
CA LYS A 343 -16.70 -20.97 -17.42
C LYS A 343 -17.92 -21.88 -17.10
N ASN A 344 -19.12 -21.43 -17.43
CA ASN A 344 -20.38 -22.14 -17.19
C ASN A 344 -20.79 -22.36 -15.71
N VAL A 345 -19.96 -21.95 -14.73
CA VAL A 345 -20.26 -22.10 -13.29
C VAL A 345 -20.75 -20.77 -12.69
N ILE A 346 -20.15 -19.65 -13.11
CA ILE A 346 -20.49 -18.32 -12.59
C ILE A 346 -20.54 -17.27 -13.69
N SER A 347 -21.65 -16.57 -13.82
CA SER A 347 -21.80 -15.48 -14.77
C SER A 347 -21.17 -14.19 -14.25
N LYS A 348 -20.09 -13.75 -14.88
CA LYS A 348 -19.49 -12.43 -14.61
C LYS A 348 -20.45 -11.29 -14.92
N LYS A 349 -21.34 -11.44 -15.92
CA LYS A 349 -22.37 -10.47 -16.28
C LYS A 349 -23.34 -10.29 -15.11
N ARG A 350 -23.82 -11.41 -14.52
CA ARG A 350 -24.70 -11.40 -13.34
C ARG A 350 -24.03 -10.68 -12.15
N LEU A 351 -22.74 -10.99 -11.86
CA LEU A 351 -22.01 -10.32 -10.77
C LEU A 351 -21.86 -8.80 -11.00
N ARG A 352 -21.56 -8.40 -12.24
CA ARG A 352 -21.44 -6.97 -12.60
C ARG A 352 -22.77 -6.26 -12.52
N LYS A 353 -23.88 -6.91 -12.92
CA LYS A 353 -25.24 -6.36 -12.81
C LYS A 353 -25.59 -6.07 -11.35
N VAL A 354 -25.28 -6.98 -10.42
CA VAL A 354 -25.47 -6.74 -8.97
C VAL A 354 -24.72 -5.49 -8.50
N VAL A 355 -23.46 -5.33 -8.92
CA VAL A 355 -22.65 -4.15 -8.54
C VAL A 355 -23.17 -2.88 -9.20
N SER A 356 -23.61 -2.94 -10.45
CA SER A 356 -24.13 -1.80 -11.20
C SER A 356 -25.46 -1.30 -10.62
N ASN A 357 -26.39 -2.22 -10.34
CA ASN A 357 -27.68 -1.88 -9.75
C ASN A 357 -27.52 -1.20 -8.39
N GLU A 358 -26.64 -1.72 -7.54
CA GLU A 358 -26.37 -1.10 -6.25
C GLU A 358 -25.79 0.30 -6.39
N ARG A 359 -24.87 0.49 -7.36
CA ARG A 359 -24.33 1.83 -7.67
C ARG A 359 -25.38 2.79 -8.19
N LYS A 360 -26.36 2.29 -8.98
CA LYS A 360 -27.50 3.08 -9.48
C LYS A 360 -28.37 3.55 -8.31
N ILE A 361 -28.77 2.63 -7.44
CA ILE A 361 -29.51 2.95 -6.21
C ILE A 361 -28.74 3.97 -5.34
N GLN A 362 -27.41 3.82 -5.27
CA GLN A 362 -26.59 4.75 -4.54
C GLN A 362 -26.59 6.16 -5.13
N ARG A 363 -26.53 6.28 -6.46
CA ARG A 363 -26.57 7.58 -7.16
C ARG A 363 -27.95 8.23 -7.07
N GLU A 364 -29.02 7.45 -7.20
CA GLU A 364 -30.38 7.95 -7.05
C GLU A 364 -30.64 8.48 -5.64
N ALA A 365 -30.18 7.75 -4.61
CA ALA A 365 -30.24 8.22 -3.24
C ALA A 365 -29.36 9.44 -2.96
N GLU A 366 -28.25 9.61 -3.67
CA GLU A 366 -27.41 10.82 -3.62
C GLU A 366 -28.05 12.02 -4.32
N ARG A 367 -28.81 11.80 -5.41
CA ARG A 367 -29.57 12.85 -6.12
C ARG A 367 -30.80 13.33 -5.31
N ASN A 368 -31.50 12.41 -4.66
CA ASN A 368 -32.66 12.74 -3.84
C ASN A 368 -32.31 13.40 -2.49
N MET A 369 -31.00 13.55 -2.19
CA MET A 369 -30.47 14.21 -1.00
C MET A 369 -29.73 15.52 -1.32
N ALA A 370 -29.54 15.83 -2.58
CA ALA A 370 -29.01 17.11 -3.09
C ALA A 370 -30.16 18.03 -3.48
#